data_202d721fd046698a30ba454c791ef90f
#
_entry.id   202d721fd046698a30ba454c791ef90f
#
_cell.length_a   1.000
_cell.length_b   1.000
_cell.length_c   1.000
_cell.angle_alpha   90.00
_cell.angle_beta   90.00
_cell.angle_gamma   90.00
#
_symmetry.space_group_name_H-M   'P 1'
#
loop_
_entity.id
_entity.type
_entity.pdbx_description
1 polymer ?
#
loop_
_entity_poly.entity_id
_entity_poly.type
_entity_poly.pdbx_seq_one_letter_code
_entity_poly.pdbx_strand_id
1 'polypeptide(L)' 'MENIKMVYSTEFCKTVIQFSSEENYKNKREHYIELARAENASKCFVEFINNEGEYTKQIIFEK' A
#
# COMPACT_ATOMS: atom_id res chain seq x y z
N MET A 1 16.72 -7.36 -1.40
CA MET A 1 16.23 -5.96 -1.30
C MET A 1 14.75 -5.97 -0.97
N GLU A 2 14.37 -5.24 0.05
CA GLU A 2 12.96 -5.15 0.43
C GLU A 2 12.18 -4.30 -0.56
N ASN A 3 10.96 -4.70 -0.82
CA ASN A 3 10.07 -3.98 -1.71
C ASN A 3 8.71 -3.87 -1.02
N ILE A 4 8.29 -2.64 -0.76
CA ILE A 4 7.03 -2.36 -0.07
C ILE A 4 6.18 -1.46 -0.95
N LYS A 5 5.00 -1.93 -1.29
CA LYS A 5 4.07 -1.19 -2.14
C LYS A 5 2.70 -1.12 -1.50
N MET A 6 2.07 0.04 -1.56
CA MET A 6 0.67 0.17 -1.18
C MET A 6 -0.13 0.36 -2.47
N VAL A 7 -1.22 -0.40 -2.59
CA VAL A 7 -2.07 -0.34 -3.78
C VAL A 7 -3.48 -0.03 -3.32
N TYR A 8 -4.12 0.95 -3.94
CA TYR A 8 -5.54 1.18 -3.72
C TYR A 8 -6.24 1.38 -5.06
N SER A 9 -7.49 0.97 -5.09
CA SER A 9 -8.29 0.98 -6.31
C SER A 9 -9.56 1.78 -6.08
N THR A 10 -9.86 2.67 -7.03
CA THR A 10 -11.12 3.37 -7.08
C THR A 10 -11.93 2.80 -8.23
N GLU A 11 -13.12 3.35 -8.44
CA GLU A 11 -13.95 2.96 -9.57
C GLU A 11 -13.28 3.25 -10.92
N PHE A 12 -12.42 4.27 -10.95
CA PHE A 12 -11.84 4.76 -12.20
C PHE A 12 -10.38 4.40 -12.41
N CYS A 13 -9.65 4.14 -11.35
CA CYS A 13 -8.20 3.90 -11.49
C CYS A 13 -7.63 3.08 -10.34
N LYS A 14 -6.38 2.67 -10.53
CA LYS A 14 -5.61 1.93 -9.56
C LYS A 14 -4.33 2.74 -9.31
N THR A 15 -4.01 2.98 -8.04
CA THR A 15 -2.83 3.74 -7.66
C THR A 15 -1.86 2.82 -6.91
N VAL A 16 -0.59 2.89 -7.30
CA VAL A 16 0.48 2.12 -6.66
C VAL A 16 1.50 3.09 -6.11
N ILE A 17 1.82 2.94 -4.83
CA ILE A 17 2.82 3.76 -4.17
C ILE A 17 3.94 2.84 -3.72
N GLN A 18 5.15 3.10 -4.20
CA GLN A 18 6.31 2.33 -3.78
C GLN A 18 7.09 3.11 -2.73
N PHE A 19 7.41 2.46 -1.62
CA PHE A 19 8.15 3.06 -0.52
C PHE A 19 9.63 2.75 -0.65
N SER A 20 10.47 3.72 -0.31
CA SER A 20 11.92 3.59 -0.46
C SER A 20 12.55 2.74 0.65
N SER A 21 11.87 2.61 1.78
CA SER A 21 12.36 1.86 2.93
C SER A 21 11.21 1.51 3.87
N GLU A 22 11.46 0.62 4.82
CA GLU A 22 10.49 0.29 5.84
C GLU A 22 10.17 1.51 6.71
N GLU A 23 11.18 2.31 7.02
CA GLU A 23 10.98 3.54 7.79
C GLU A 23 10.10 4.52 7.04
N ASN A 24 10.34 4.69 5.75
CA ASN A 24 9.53 5.55 4.90
C ASN A 24 8.07 5.07 4.89
N TYR A 25 7.88 3.76 4.79
CA TYR A 25 6.55 3.17 4.83
C TYR A 25 5.85 3.48 6.16
N LYS A 26 6.53 3.25 7.28
CA LYS A 26 5.94 3.49 8.60
C LYS A 26 5.56 4.95 8.80
N ASN A 27 6.39 5.87 8.30
CA ASN A 27 6.15 7.30 8.45
C ASN A 27 5.01 7.81 7.59
N LYS A 28 4.80 7.21 6.41
CA LYS A 28 3.83 7.72 5.44
C LYS A 28 2.59 6.87 5.28
N ARG A 29 2.55 5.71 5.91
CA ARG A 29 1.45 4.76 5.80
C ARG A 29 0.09 5.38 6.05
N GLU A 30 -0.06 6.07 7.19
CA GLU A 30 -1.35 6.68 7.55
C GLU A 30 -1.79 7.74 6.56
N HIS A 31 -0.84 8.53 6.07
CA HIS A 31 -1.14 9.56 5.09
C HIS A 31 -1.77 8.96 3.84
N TYR A 32 -1.19 7.89 3.31
CA TYR A 32 -1.69 7.28 2.08
C TYR A 32 -2.99 6.51 2.31
N ILE A 33 -3.17 5.93 3.49
CA ILE A 33 -4.44 5.28 3.82
C ILE A 33 -5.56 6.32 3.85
N GLU A 34 -5.31 7.47 4.46
CA GLU A 34 -6.29 8.55 4.49
C GLU A 34 -6.58 9.10 3.08
N LEU A 35 -5.55 9.18 2.27
CA LEU A 35 -5.71 9.61 0.88
C LEU A 35 -6.60 8.63 0.11
N ALA A 36 -6.37 7.33 0.29
CA ALA A 36 -7.19 6.31 -0.35
C ALA A 36 -8.65 6.42 0.09
N ARG A 37 -8.89 6.68 1.36
CA ARG A 37 -10.25 6.86 1.87
C ARG A 37 -10.89 8.12 1.32
N ALA A 38 -10.12 9.21 1.22
CA ALA A 38 -10.61 10.48 0.68
C ALA A 38 -10.99 10.35 -0.80
N GLU A 39 -10.29 9.49 -1.54
CA GLU A 39 -10.59 9.22 -2.94
C GLU A 39 -11.68 8.16 -3.10
N ASN A 40 -12.24 7.71 -1.99
CA ASN A 40 -13.32 6.72 -1.97
C ASN A 40 -12.91 5.38 -2.60
N ALA A 41 -11.69 4.95 -2.29
CA ALA A 41 -11.19 3.68 -2.79
C ALA A 41 -12.02 2.53 -2.23
N SER A 42 -12.24 1.51 -3.04
CA SER A 42 -12.98 0.32 -2.64
C SER A 42 -12.07 -0.71 -1.98
N LYS A 43 -10.78 -0.63 -2.23
CA LYS A 43 -9.81 -1.59 -1.72
C LYS A 43 -8.45 -0.92 -1.53
N CYS A 44 -7.78 -1.26 -0.45
CA CYS A 44 -6.42 -0.81 -0.18
C CYS A 44 -5.65 -1.95 0.47
N PHE A 45 -4.50 -2.28 -0.07
CA PHE A 45 -3.66 -3.34 0.50
C PHE A 45 -2.19 -2.98 0.34
N VAL A 46 -1.35 -3.67 1.11
CA VAL A 46 0.10 -3.48 1.07
C VAL A 46 0.75 -4.81 0.70
N GLU A 47 1.69 -4.76 -0.23
CA GLU A 47 2.46 -5.91 -0.64
C GLU A 47 3.88 -5.77 -0.15
N PHE A 48 4.42 -6.82 0.45
CA PHE A 48 5.78 -6.86 0.95
C PHE A 48 6.54 -7.98 0.25
N ILE A 49 7.74 -7.68 -0.21
CA ILE A 49 8.67 -8.69 -0.67
C ILE A 49 9.93 -8.47 0.16
N ASN A 50 10.28 -9.44 1.01
CA ASN A 50 11.43 -9.29 1.89
C ASN A 50 12.74 -9.61 1.15
N ASN A 51 13.86 -9.53 1.87
CA ASN A 51 15.19 -9.77 1.28
C ASN A 51 15.39 -11.19 0.78
N GLU A 52 14.57 -12.13 1.26
CA GLU A 52 14.62 -13.53 0.86
C GLU A 52 13.68 -13.83 -0.30
N GLY A 53 12.96 -12.82 -0.78
CA GLY A 53 12.03 -12.98 -1.89
C GLY A 53 10.65 -13.47 -1.49
N GLU A 54 10.37 -13.53 -0.20
CA GLU A 54 9.06 -13.96 0.29
C GLU A 54 8.03 -12.85 0.12
N TYR A 55 6.88 -13.20 -0.43
CA TYR A 55 5.78 -12.28 -0.69
C TYR A 55 4.73 -12.36 0.41
N THR A 56 4.27 -11.21 0.90
CA THR A 56 3.20 -11.12 1.87
C THR A 56 2.26 -9.99 1.46
N LYS A 57 0.97 -10.20 1.61
CA LYS A 57 -0.04 -9.21 1.29
C LYS A 57 -0.89 -8.94 2.53
N GLN A 58 -1.04 -7.67 2.88
CA GLN A 58 -1.87 -7.25 3.99
C GLN A 58 -2.99 -6.35 3.50
N ILE A 59 -4.23 -6.75 3.71
CA ILE A 59 -5.38 -5.93 3.31
C ILE A 59 -5.64 -4.90 4.41
N ILE A 60 -5.62 -3.63 4.02
CA ILE A 60 -5.89 -2.52 4.94
C ILE A 60 -7.39 -2.31 5.07
N PHE A 61 -8.09 -2.23 3.94
CA PHE A 61 -9.54 -2.23 3.93
C PHE A 61 -10.06 -2.73 2.59
N GLU A 62 -11.28 -3.22 2.60
CA GLU A 62 -11.96 -3.70 1.42
C GLU A 62 -13.45 -3.52 1.62
N LYS A 63 -14.10 -2.87 0.68
CA LYS A 63 -15.55 -2.65 0.72
C LYS A 63 -16.32 -3.75 0.01
#